data_c2486b51f540fec39d67cb487a74bc07
#
_entry.id   c2486b51f540fec39d67cb487a74bc07
#
_cell.length_a   1.000
_cell.length_b   1.000
_cell.length_c   1.000
_cell.angle_alpha   90.00
_cell.angle_beta   90.00
_cell.angle_gamma   90.00
#
_symmetry.space_group_name_H-M   'P 1'
#
loop_
_entity.id
_entity.type
_entity.pdbx_description
1 polymer ?
#
loop_
_entity_poly.entity_id
_entity_poly.type
_entity_poly.pdbx_seq_one_letter_code
_entity_poly.pdbx_strand_id
1 'polypeptide(L)'
;MTTQAPTFSTGPGNTAVASYADPRTGEQTYLTRTSAPGLPPVEYQVCQDLQRLGVRGEDVTALHTDLSPSALPGGYTLPFVSGAFPNAKLSCTQNYGKKAEERAEAINGLVQNVALMSQAVGQRPPPAPHRAPVPAGVPAAPPVPDQALGGYLAQVFGPQGVRRYDTRHTPLPEAAKATLGWAGLPADIPLFFTTDTPENPPPGGFLTDAASYLRAVGTKASEGALGVLGGHVRIGTDGVCAITVQCDDPEFMPTGPGQVWSIPPHDVMGLRVNASVSAFVQSLAALVMTRQRMAGLDPFAAGAAVAGFQWQLAAIDATALDDPGNWWSVIVEQMWHGLF
;
A
#
# COMPACT_ATOMS: atom_id res chain seq x y z
N MET A 1 22.05 34.73 -4.99
CA MET A 1 20.63 34.39 -4.80
C MET A 1 20.60 32.97 -4.28
N THR A 2 20.40 32.77 -2.99
CA THR A 2 20.17 31.45 -2.39
C THR A 2 18.76 31.01 -2.83
N THR A 3 18.67 30.13 -3.81
CA THR A 3 17.43 29.43 -4.14
C THR A 3 17.03 28.63 -2.91
N GLN A 4 16.01 29.12 -2.21
CA GLN A 4 15.40 28.39 -1.12
C GLN A 4 14.91 27.05 -1.70
N ALA A 5 15.34 25.94 -1.13
CA ALA A 5 14.87 24.61 -1.56
C ALA A 5 13.35 24.57 -1.52
N PRO A 6 12.68 23.96 -2.51
CA PRO A 6 11.23 23.89 -2.52
C PRO A 6 10.75 23.19 -1.23
N THR A 7 9.84 23.83 -0.52
CA THR A 7 9.31 23.31 0.75
C THR A 7 8.12 22.44 0.43
N PHE A 8 8.30 21.11 0.41
CA PHE A 8 7.22 20.14 0.23
C PHE A 8 6.44 19.96 1.54
N SER A 9 5.19 19.52 1.45
CA SER A 9 4.37 19.20 2.61
C SER A 9 3.38 18.08 2.32
N THR A 10 3.12 17.23 3.30
CA THR A 10 1.98 16.32 3.26
C THR A 10 0.68 17.06 3.56
N GLY A 11 -0.45 16.46 3.15
CA GLY A 11 -1.78 16.96 3.43
C GLY A 11 -2.23 16.75 4.88
N PRO A 12 -3.46 17.15 5.19
CA PRO A 12 -4.02 17.13 6.54
C PRO A 12 -4.36 15.72 7.05
N GLY A 13 -4.22 14.71 6.20
CA GLY A 13 -4.63 13.34 6.53
C GLY A 13 -6.14 13.12 6.42
N ASN A 14 -6.62 12.05 7.05
CA ASN A 14 -8.02 11.65 7.11
C ASN A 14 -8.46 11.59 8.57
N THR A 15 -9.65 12.11 8.91
CA THR A 15 -10.22 11.97 10.26
C THR A 15 -11.33 10.92 10.24
N ALA A 16 -11.39 10.08 11.25
CA ALA A 16 -12.44 9.11 11.45
C ALA A 16 -13.10 9.30 12.82
N VAL A 17 -14.43 9.18 12.84
CA VAL A 17 -15.27 9.21 14.06
C VAL A 17 -16.08 7.92 14.10
N ALA A 18 -15.81 7.08 15.11
CA ALA A 18 -16.57 5.86 15.37
C ALA A 18 -17.53 6.08 16.52
N SER A 19 -18.81 5.76 16.32
CA SER A 19 -19.85 5.78 17.35
C SER A 19 -20.10 4.34 17.85
N TYR A 20 -20.13 4.15 19.16
CA TYR A 20 -20.30 2.85 19.79
C TYR A 20 -20.96 2.95 21.17
N ALA A 21 -21.48 1.85 21.70
CA ALA A 21 -21.95 1.78 23.07
C ALA A 21 -20.75 1.46 24.02
N ASP A 22 -20.52 2.30 25.05
CA ASP A 22 -19.47 2.02 26.05
C ASP A 22 -19.78 0.69 26.74
N PRO A 23 -18.88 -0.29 26.71
CA PRO A 23 -19.14 -1.62 27.28
C PRO A 23 -19.34 -1.61 28.82
N ARG A 24 -18.96 -0.53 29.49
CA ARG A 24 -19.10 -0.38 30.96
C ARG A 24 -20.42 0.28 31.35
N THR A 25 -20.90 1.23 30.57
CA THR A 25 -22.09 2.04 30.91
C THR A 25 -23.29 1.74 30.03
N GLY A 26 -23.07 1.19 28.82
CA GLY A 26 -24.09 1.00 27.79
C GLY A 26 -24.47 2.30 27.06
N GLU A 27 -23.90 3.43 27.43
CA GLU A 27 -24.19 4.72 26.84
C GLU A 27 -23.51 4.88 25.47
N GLN A 28 -24.18 5.57 24.54
CA GLN A 28 -23.60 5.92 23.25
C GLN A 28 -22.51 6.95 23.43
N THR A 29 -21.35 6.67 22.86
CA THR A 29 -20.18 7.55 22.87
C THR A 29 -19.45 7.48 21.53
N TYR A 30 -18.37 8.24 21.37
CA TYR A 30 -17.60 8.24 20.14
C TYR A 30 -16.09 8.32 20.40
N LEU A 31 -15.34 7.80 19.45
CA LEU A 31 -13.89 7.87 19.39
C LEU A 31 -13.50 8.61 18.08
N THR A 32 -12.62 9.60 18.20
CA THR A 32 -12.09 10.34 17.04
C THR A 32 -10.59 10.10 16.90
N ARG A 33 -10.14 9.88 15.67
CA ARG A 33 -8.73 9.82 15.29
C ARG A 33 -8.50 10.56 13.98
N THR A 34 -7.29 11.07 13.82
CA THR A 34 -6.79 11.63 12.56
C THR A 34 -5.53 10.87 12.16
N SER A 35 -5.40 10.54 10.88
CA SER A 35 -4.18 9.89 10.37
C SER A 35 -2.97 10.82 10.51
N ALA A 36 -1.81 10.21 10.60
CA ALA A 36 -0.55 10.94 10.66
C ALA A 36 0.53 10.18 9.87
N PRO A 37 1.50 10.89 9.25
CA PRO A 37 2.57 10.28 8.50
C PRO A 37 3.31 9.17 9.25
N GLY A 38 3.51 8.03 8.61
CA GLY A 38 4.19 6.88 9.19
C GLY A 38 3.33 5.96 10.06
N LEU A 39 2.14 6.39 10.46
CA LEU A 39 1.17 5.56 11.20
C LEU A 39 0.30 4.74 10.24
N PRO A 40 -0.41 3.71 10.71
CA PRO A 40 -1.44 3.03 9.91
C PRO A 40 -2.56 3.99 9.49
N PRO A 41 -3.34 3.68 8.44
CA PRO A 41 -4.56 4.42 8.09
C PRO A 41 -5.48 4.59 9.30
N VAL A 42 -6.22 5.69 9.35
CA VAL A 42 -7.04 6.07 10.51
C VAL A 42 -8.05 5.01 10.92
N GLU A 43 -8.60 4.27 9.96
CA GLU A 43 -9.55 3.19 10.19
C GLU A 43 -8.95 2.04 11.02
N TYR A 44 -7.69 1.71 10.76
CA TYR A 44 -6.93 0.72 11.53
C TYR A 44 -6.63 1.22 12.95
N GLN A 45 -6.28 2.51 13.09
CA GLN A 45 -6.04 3.13 14.40
C GLN A 45 -7.31 3.12 15.25
N VAL A 46 -8.45 3.48 14.67
CA VAL A 46 -9.77 3.43 15.35
C VAL A 46 -10.07 2.00 15.80
N CYS A 47 -9.87 1.00 14.94
CA CYS A 47 -10.10 -0.41 15.31
C CYS A 47 -9.23 -0.84 16.50
N GLN A 48 -7.93 -0.52 16.46
CA GLN A 48 -7.00 -0.86 17.54
C GLN A 48 -7.38 -0.19 18.87
N ASP A 49 -7.79 1.07 18.84
CA ASP A 49 -8.19 1.79 20.06
C ASP A 49 -9.52 1.27 20.62
N LEU A 50 -10.49 0.96 19.78
CA LEU A 50 -11.74 0.34 20.22
C LEU A 50 -11.48 -1.03 20.87
N GLN A 51 -10.58 -1.84 20.29
CA GLN A 51 -10.18 -3.12 20.88
C GLN A 51 -9.51 -2.93 22.27
N ARG A 52 -8.65 -1.90 22.43
CA ARG A 52 -8.06 -1.58 23.75
C ARG A 52 -9.10 -1.14 24.78
N LEU A 53 -10.20 -0.52 24.34
CA LEU A 53 -11.34 -0.15 25.18
C LEU A 53 -12.29 -1.34 25.47
N GLY A 54 -12.03 -2.52 24.89
CA GLY A 54 -12.89 -3.70 25.03
C GLY A 54 -14.16 -3.64 24.18
N VAL A 55 -14.21 -2.74 23.18
CA VAL A 55 -15.33 -2.61 22.25
C VAL A 55 -15.15 -3.62 21.12
N ARG A 56 -16.16 -4.45 20.87
CA ARG A 56 -16.18 -5.37 19.73
C ARG A 56 -16.58 -4.61 18.47
N GLY A 57 -16.05 -5.02 17.31
CA GLY A 57 -16.40 -4.37 16.04
C GLY A 57 -17.90 -4.39 15.72
N GLU A 58 -18.61 -5.42 16.16
CA GLU A 58 -20.08 -5.57 16.03
C GLU A 58 -20.87 -4.51 16.82
N ASP A 59 -20.28 -3.94 17.86
CA ASP A 59 -20.89 -2.93 18.73
C ASP A 59 -20.68 -1.49 18.21
N VAL A 60 -19.91 -1.34 17.11
CA VAL A 60 -19.75 -0.06 16.41
C VAL A 60 -20.99 0.20 15.56
N THR A 61 -21.70 1.28 15.84
CA THR A 61 -22.97 1.62 15.18
C THR A 61 -22.82 2.53 13.96
N ALA A 62 -21.77 3.37 13.94
CA ALA A 62 -21.47 4.23 12.81
C ALA A 62 -19.97 4.50 12.73
N LEU A 63 -19.47 4.67 11.51
CA LEU A 63 -18.14 5.17 11.20
C LEU A 63 -18.27 6.29 10.16
N HIS A 64 -17.88 7.49 10.54
CA HIS A 64 -17.75 8.63 9.63
C HIS A 64 -16.28 8.92 9.37
N THR A 65 -15.92 9.18 8.11
CA THR A 65 -14.56 9.58 7.71
C THR A 65 -14.58 10.82 6.85
N ASP A 66 -13.55 11.67 6.91
CA ASP A 66 -13.47 12.82 6.01
C ASP A 66 -13.35 12.35 4.56
N LEU A 67 -12.47 11.40 4.28
CA LEU A 67 -12.34 10.71 2.99
C LEU A 67 -12.95 9.31 3.12
N SER A 68 -13.73 8.88 2.13
CA SER A 68 -14.29 7.53 2.14
C SER A 68 -13.20 6.46 2.22
N PRO A 69 -13.44 5.36 2.95
CA PRO A 69 -12.58 4.18 2.88
C PRO A 69 -12.42 3.71 1.43
N SER A 70 -11.23 3.24 1.07
CA SER A 70 -10.86 2.91 -0.30
C SER A 70 -10.50 1.43 -0.49
N ALA A 71 -10.65 0.94 -1.72
CA ALA A 71 -10.19 -0.37 -2.16
C ALA A 71 -8.84 -0.27 -2.89
N LEU A 72 -7.98 0.66 -2.49
CA LEU A 72 -6.67 0.91 -3.09
C LEU A 72 -5.55 0.28 -2.26
N PRO A 73 -4.39 -0.04 -2.88
CA PRO A 73 -3.17 -0.43 -2.17
C PRO A 73 -2.80 0.58 -1.07
N GLY A 74 -2.17 0.11 -0.01
CA GLY A 74 -1.82 0.96 1.14
C GLY A 74 -2.81 0.81 2.30
N GLY A 75 -3.45 -0.36 2.38
CA GLY A 75 -4.29 -0.73 3.51
C GLY A 75 -5.69 -1.21 3.14
N TYR A 76 -6.17 -0.97 1.91
CA TYR A 76 -7.50 -1.46 1.49
C TYR A 76 -8.57 -1.19 2.55
N THR A 77 -8.69 0.09 2.97
CA THR A 77 -9.50 0.46 4.14
C THR A 77 -10.97 0.13 3.99
N LEU A 78 -11.53 0.08 2.76
CA LEU A 78 -12.93 -0.31 2.54
C LEU A 78 -13.21 -1.77 2.90
N PRO A 79 -12.53 -2.80 2.35
CA PRO A 79 -12.72 -4.18 2.79
C PRO A 79 -12.36 -4.37 4.27
N PHE A 80 -11.35 -3.65 4.79
CA PHE A 80 -11.02 -3.70 6.21
C PHE A 80 -12.18 -3.25 7.10
N VAL A 81 -12.76 -2.05 6.88
CA VAL A 81 -13.86 -1.55 7.73
C VAL A 81 -15.12 -2.40 7.57
N SER A 82 -15.38 -2.93 6.38
CA SER A 82 -16.52 -3.83 6.14
C SER A 82 -16.42 -5.13 6.96
N GLY A 83 -15.21 -5.64 7.15
CA GLY A 83 -14.96 -6.82 7.99
C GLY A 83 -14.86 -6.49 9.48
N ALA A 84 -14.18 -5.40 9.82
CA ALA A 84 -13.93 -5.01 11.22
C ALA A 84 -15.18 -4.44 11.91
N PHE A 85 -16.07 -3.77 11.17
CA PHE A 85 -17.25 -3.09 11.71
C PHE A 85 -18.51 -3.48 10.91
N PRO A 86 -18.94 -4.74 10.96
CA PRO A 86 -19.98 -5.27 10.06
C PRO A 86 -21.36 -4.61 10.22
N ASN A 87 -21.64 -4.03 11.40
CA ASN A 87 -22.91 -3.37 11.69
C ASN A 87 -22.85 -1.84 11.58
N ALA A 88 -21.67 -1.26 11.30
CA ALA A 88 -21.51 0.18 11.29
C ALA A 88 -22.14 0.80 10.03
N LYS A 89 -22.90 1.87 10.23
CA LYS A 89 -23.32 2.75 9.13
C LYS A 89 -22.12 3.59 8.68
N LEU A 90 -21.64 3.33 7.46
CA LEU A 90 -20.53 4.09 6.88
C LEU A 90 -21.01 5.40 6.26
N SER A 91 -20.26 6.48 6.46
CA SER A 91 -20.48 7.78 5.82
C SER A 91 -19.16 8.52 5.64
N CYS A 92 -19.12 9.46 4.70
CA CYS A 92 -17.93 10.26 4.46
C CYS A 92 -18.29 11.69 4.03
N THR A 93 -17.35 12.61 4.20
CA THR A 93 -17.48 13.99 3.73
C THR A 93 -17.13 14.09 2.25
N GLN A 94 -16.05 13.40 1.82
CA GLN A 94 -15.56 13.39 0.44
C GLN A 94 -15.41 11.93 -0.04
N ASN A 95 -15.81 11.67 -1.29
CA ASN A 95 -15.63 10.36 -1.90
C ASN A 95 -14.21 10.23 -2.48
N TYR A 96 -13.36 9.44 -1.84
CA TYR A 96 -12.00 9.13 -2.32
C TYR A 96 -12.07 8.02 -3.38
N GLY A 97 -12.25 8.43 -4.63
CA GLY A 97 -12.50 7.52 -5.74
C GLY A 97 -11.30 6.66 -6.17
N LYS A 98 -11.51 5.82 -7.18
CA LYS A 98 -10.46 4.95 -7.72
C LYS A 98 -9.52 5.68 -8.69
N LYS A 99 -10.03 6.65 -9.45
CA LYS A 99 -9.25 7.40 -10.44
C LYS A 99 -8.46 8.52 -9.79
N ALA A 100 -7.31 8.84 -10.35
CA ALA A 100 -6.44 9.89 -9.84
C ALA A 100 -7.13 11.26 -9.76
N GLU A 101 -7.97 11.59 -10.76
CA GLU A 101 -8.73 12.84 -10.82
C GLU A 101 -9.75 12.92 -9.68
N GLU A 102 -10.48 11.83 -9.43
CA GLU A 102 -11.47 11.73 -8.34
C GLU A 102 -10.80 11.89 -6.97
N ARG A 103 -9.62 11.29 -6.79
CA ARG A 103 -8.83 11.43 -5.56
C ARG A 103 -8.32 12.85 -5.36
N ALA A 104 -7.85 13.49 -6.43
CA ALA A 104 -7.40 14.88 -6.39
C ALA A 104 -8.54 15.83 -6.02
N GLU A 105 -9.74 15.63 -6.57
CA GLU A 105 -10.94 16.42 -6.23
C GLU A 105 -11.32 16.24 -4.76
N ALA A 106 -11.36 14.98 -4.27
CA ALA A 106 -11.67 14.69 -2.86
C ALA A 106 -10.68 15.35 -1.90
N ILE A 107 -9.37 15.33 -2.21
CA ILE A 107 -8.35 16.00 -1.40
C ILE A 107 -8.51 17.52 -1.42
N ASN A 108 -8.81 18.11 -2.57
CA ASN A 108 -9.07 19.55 -2.65
C ASN A 108 -10.27 19.95 -1.78
N GLY A 109 -11.36 19.18 -1.85
CA GLY A 109 -12.53 19.37 -1.00
C GLY A 109 -12.21 19.23 0.49
N LEU A 110 -11.41 18.21 0.86
CA LEU A 110 -10.95 18.02 2.24
C LEU A 110 -10.13 19.22 2.74
N VAL A 111 -9.14 19.67 1.97
CA VAL A 111 -8.29 20.81 2.34
C VAL A 111 -9.11 22.06 2.56
N GLN A 112 -10.10 22.33 1.69
CA GLN A 112 -11.02 23.47 1.85
C GLN A 112 -11.86 23.36 3.12
N ASN A 113 -12.43 22.18 3.40
CA ASN A 113 -13.23 21.95 4.61
C ASN A 113 -12.39 22.12 5.88
N VAL A 114 -11.21 21.54 5.92
CA VAL A 114 -10.29 21.66 7.07
C VAL A 114 -9.88 23.12 7.28
N ALA A 115 -9.61 23.87 6.22
CA ALA A 115 -9.30 25.30 6.31
C ALA A 115 -10.47 26.12 6.89
N LEU A 116 -11.70 25.87 6.43
CA LEU A 116 -12.91 26.55 6.95
C LEU A 116 -13.13 26.22 8.43
N MET A 117 -13.03 24.96 8.82
CA MET A 117 -13.18 24.54 10.21
C MET A 117 -12.11 25.15 11.13
N SER A 118 -10.85 25.16 10.68
CA SER A 118 -9.76 25.81 11.43
C SER A 118 -10.00 27.29 11.64
N GLN A 119 -10.44 27.99 10.59
CA GLN A 119 -10.78 29.41 10.68
C GLN A 119 -11.95 29.69 11.65
N ALA A 120 -12.98 28.83 11.63
CA ALA A 120 -14.13 28.97 12.52
C ALA A 120 -13.76 28.88 14.01
N VAL A 121 -12.70 28.13 14.34
CA VAL A 121 -12.18 28.00 15.73
C VAL A 121 -10.94 28.88 15.99
N GLY A 122 -10.60 29.79 15.08
CA GLY A 122 -9.46 30.70 15.23
C GLY A 122 -8.08 30.04 15.16
N GLN A 123 -7.98 28.85 14.57
CA GLN A 123 -6.74 28.12 14.40
C GLN A 123 -6.16 28.30 12.99
N ARG A 124 -4.84 28.18 12.89
CA ARG A 124 -4.19 28.12 11.57
C ARG A 124 -4.48 26.77 10.93
N PRO A 125 -4.97 26.73 9.68
CA PRO A 125 -5.19 25.47 8.99
C PRO A 125 -3.86 24.72 8.77
N PRO A 126 -3.88 23.38 8.78
CA PRO A 126 -2.75 22.57 8.37
C PRO A 126 -2.40 22.87 6.91
N PRO A 127 -1.15 22.60 6.48
CA PRO A 127 -0.75 22.83 5.10
C PRO A 127 -1.54 21.94 4.14
N ALA A 128 -1.87 22.49 2.98
CA ALA A 128 -2.30 21.68 1.84
C ALA A 128 -1.13 20.80 1.36
N PRO A 129 -1.39 19.64 0.73
CA PRO A 129 -0.32 18.82 0.17
C PRO A 129 0.39 19.59 -0.94
N HIS A 130 1.71 19.77 -0.77
CA HIS A 130 2.59 20.33 -1.78
C HIS A 130 3.58 19.25 -2.21
N ARG A 131 3.23 18.52 -3.26
CA ARG A 131 3.95 17.34 -3.73
C ARG A 131 5.21 17.70 -4.52
N ALA A 132 6.27 16.92 -4.34
CA ALA A 132 7.36 16.93 -5.29
C ALA A 132 6.87 16.35 -6.65
N PRO A 133 7.35 16.88 -7.79
CA PRO A 133 7.10 16.24 -9.07
C PRO A 133 7.68 14.83 -9.10
N VAL A 134 7.08 13.94 -9.89
CA VAL A 134 7.66 12.61 -10.13
C VAL A 134 9.05 12.81 -10.73
N PRO A 135 10.10 12.21 -10.15
CA PRO A 135 11.45 12.41 -10.65
C PRO A 135 11.61 11.84 -12.06
N ALA A 136 12.06 12.66 -13.00
CA ALA A 136 12.37 12.25 -14.35
C ALA A 136 13.89 12.20 -14.56
N GLY A 137 14.36 11.22 -15.32
CA GLY A 137 15.79 11.11 -15.66
C GLY A 137 16.72 10.81 -14.46
N VAL A 138 16.17 10.19 -13.42
CA VAL A 138 16.98 9.73 -12.28
C VAL A 138 17.94 8.63 -12.75
N PRO A 139 19.25 8.75 -12.50
CA PRO A 139 20.17 7.65 -12.80
C PRO A 139 19.74 6.38 -12.04
N ALA A 140 19.68 5.26 -12.76
CA ALA A 140 19.40 3.98 -12.13
C ALA A 140 20.45 3.66 -11.06
N ALA A 141 20.00 3.19 -9.92
CA ALA A 141 20.89 2.69 -8.89
C ALA A 141 21.70 1.50 -9.43
N PRO A 142 22.97 1.33 -9.05
CA PRO A 142 23.75 0.16 -9.43
C PRO A 142 23.02 -1.13 -9.01
N PRO A 143 23.06 -2.20 -9.83
CA PRO A 143 22.49 -3.47 -9.46
C PRO A 143 23.08 -3.98 -8.14
N VAL A 144 22.21 -4.37 -7.21
CA VAL A 144 22.63 -4.93 -5.93
C VAL A 144 22.70 -6.47 -6.08
N PRO A 145 23.88 -7.09 -5.85
CA PRO A 145 23.97 -8.56 -5.86
C PRO A 145 23.03 -9.18 -4.83
N ASP A 146 22.37 -10.30 -5.17
CA ASP A 146 21.34 -10.92 -4.32
C ASP A 146 21.84 -11.27 -2.90
N GLN A 147 23.10 -11.69 -2.74
CA GLN A 147 23.69 -11.94 -1.42
C GLN A 147 23.79 -10.66 -0.57
N ALA A 148 24.23 -9.55 -1.17
CA ALA A 148 24.30 -8.25 -0.50
C ALA A 148 22.88 -7.74 -0.18
N LEU A 149 21.94 -7.93 -1.09
CA LEU A 149 20.52 -7.62 -0.90
C LEU A 149 19.93 -8.43 0.26
N GLY A 150 20.21 -9.73 0.34
CA GLY A 150 19.78 -10.57 1.47
C GLY A 150 20.32 -10.10 2.82
N GLY A 151 21.58 -9.65 2.87
CA GLY A 151 22.16 -9.02 4.06
C GLY A 151 21.44 -7.72 4.44
N TYR A 152 21.15 -6.86 3.47
CA TYR A 152 20.40 -5.64 3.67
C TYR A 152 18.97 -5.89 4.16
N LEU A 153 18.24 -6.83 3.56
CA LEU A 153 16.90 -7.19 4.01
C LEU A 153 16.91 -7.72 5.46
N ALA A 154 17.90 -8.53 5.83
CA ALA A 154 18.04 -9.02 7.19
C ALA A 154 18.32 -7.90 8.21
N GLN A 155 18.98 -6.81 7.79
CA GLN A 155 19.15 -5.60 8.63
C GLN A 155 17.84 -4.84 8.82
N VAL A 156 17.03 -4.71 7.75
CA VAL A 156 15.77 -3.94 7.78
C VAL A 156 14.66 -4.71 8.51
N PHE A 157 14.51 -6.00 8.23
CA PHE A 157 13.38 -6.82 8.70
C PHE A 157 13.76 -7.78 9.86
N GLY A 158 15.02 -7.85 10.20
CA GLY A 158 15.56 -8.89 11.06
C GLY A 158 15.76 -10.22 10.33
N PRO A 159 16.65 -11.11 10.82
CA PRO A 159 16.96 -12.38 10.16
C PRO A 159 15.75 -13.33 10.08
N GLN A 160 14.82 -13.27 11.02
CA GLN A 160 13.57 -14.04 11.02
C GLN A 160 12.46 -13.39 10.20
N GLY A 161 12.60 -12.13 9.82
CA GLY A 161 11.66 -11.36 9.02
C GLY A 161 11.86 -11.54 7.50
N VAL A 162 12.78 -12.40 7.06
CA VAL A 162 13.06 -12.68 5.65
C VAL A 162 12.88 -14.16 5.37
N ARG A 163 12.12 -14.50 4.32
CA ARG A 163 11.88 -15.87 3.86
C ARG A 163 12.61 -16.11 2.55
N ARG A 164 13.38 -17.21 2.46
CA ARG A 164 14.04 -17.69 1.25
C ARG A 164 13.37 -18.94 0.77
N TYR A 165 13.37 -19.15 -0.55
CA TYR A 165 12.61 -20.22 -1.19
C TYR A 165 13.47 -21.10 -2.05
N ASP A 166 13.15 -22.40 -2.08
CA ASP A 166 13.62 -23.31 -3.12
C ASP A 166 12.76 -23.12 -4.37
N THR A 167 13.32 -22.47 -5.36
CA THR A 167 12.65 -22.11 -6.61
C THR A 167 13.08 -22.98 -7.81
N ARG A 168 13.90 -24.04 -7.59
CA ARG A 168 14.52 -24.85 -8.67
C ARG A 168 13.52 -25.45 -9.64
N HIS A 169 12.32 -25.81 -9.17
CA HIS A 169 11.28 -26.47 -9.95
C HIS A 169 10.10 -25.56 -10.30
N THR A 170 10.28 -24.25 -10.23
CA THR A 170 9.25 -23.27 -10.56
C THR A 170 9.47 -22.72 -11.99
N PRO A 171 8.41 -22.23 -12.66
CA PRO A 171 8.54 -21.58 -13.96
C PRO A 171 9.09 -20.15 -13.89
N LEU A 172 9.47 -19.66 -12.70
CA LEU A 172 10.01 -18.32 -12.51
C LEU A 172 11.26 -18.07 -13.37
N PRO A 173 11.45 -16.84 -13.88
CA PRO A 173 12.68 -16.42 -14.55
C PRO A 173 13.90 -16.57 -13.64
N GLU A 174 15.07 -16.88 -14.22
CA GLU A 174 16.30 -17.17 -13.44
C GLU A 174 16.71 -16.02 -12.50
N ALA A 175 16.55 -14.77 -12.93
CA ALA A 175 16.81 -13.62 -12.05
C ALA A 175 15.86 -13.58 -10.84
N ALA A 176 14.57 -13.89 -11.02
CA ALA A 176 13.62 -13.98 -9.93
C ALA A 176 13.94 -15.17 -9.00
N LYS A 177 14.31 -16.34 -9.55
CA LYS A 177 14.76 -17.49 -8.77
C LYS A 177 15.96 -17.15 -7.90
N ALA A 178 16.96 -16.46 -8.47
CA ALA A 178 18.16 -16.05 -7.76
C ALA A 178 17.80 -15.10 -6.59
N THR A 179 17.00 -14.07 -6.85
CA THR A 179 16.59 -13.14 -5.79
C THR A 179 15.80 -13.85 -4.69
N LEU A 180 14.79 -14.69 -5.03
CA LEU A 180 13.99 -15.41 -4.03
C LEU A 180 14.81 -16.42 -3.22
N GLY A 181 15.80 -17.04 -3.85
CA GLY A 181 16.66 -18.03 -3.20
C GLY A 181 17.75 -17.41 -2.32
N TRP A 182 18.38 -16.33 -2.74
CA TRP A 182 19.52 -15.72 -2.04
C TRP A 182 19.12 -14.53 -1.16
N ALA A 183 18.37 -13.57 -1.70
CA ALA A 183 17.91 -12.42 -0.93
C ALA A 183 16.65 -12.75 -0.12
N GLY A 184 15.68 -13.43 -0.72
CA GLY A 184 14.40 -13.77 -0.12
C GLY A 184 13.37 -12.63 -0.23
N LEU A 185 12.23 -12.84 0.44
CA LEU A 185 11.15 -11.85 0.57
C LEU A 185 10.96 -11.47 2.04
N PRO A 186 10.56 -10.23 2.34
CA PRO A 186 10.04 -9.88 3.68
C PRO A 186 8.86 -10.79 4.04
N ALA A 187 8.87 -11.34 5.25
CA ALA A 187 7.81 -12.26 5.69
C ALA A 187 6.46 -11.56 5.78
N ASP A 188 6.46 -10.38 6.40
CA ASP A 188 5.28 -9.56 6.58
C ASP A 188 5.65 -8.07 6.69
N ILE A 189 4.96 -7.26 5.93
CA ILE A 189 4.97 -5.79 6.02
C ILE A 189 3.52 -5.37 6.15
N PRO A 190 3.02 -5.12 7.35
CA PRO A 190 1.61 -4.82 7.58
C PRO A 190 1.06 -3.77 6.63
N LEU A 191 -0.08 -4.03 6.00
CA LEU A 191 -0.79 -3.19 5.03
C LEU A 191 -0.23 -3.21 3.59
N PHE A 192 0.97 -3.78 3.37
CA PHE A 192 1.63 -3.66 2.06
C PHE A 192 2.01 -5.00 1.45
N PHE A 193 2.49 -5.94 2.23
CA PHE A 193 2.92 -7.22 1.67
C PHE A 193 3.06 -8.29 2.75
N THR A 194 2.49 -9.46 2.49
CA THR A 194 2.74 -10.70 3.23
C THR A 194 3.13 -11.78 2.23
N THR A 195 4.24 -12.46 2.49
CA THR A 195 4.72 -13.54 1.61
C THR A 195 3.93 -14.83 1.84
N ASP A 196 3.67 -15.57 0.77
CA ASP A 196 3.12 -16.92 0.89
C ASP A 196 4.17 -17.89 1.46
N THR A 197 3.76 -18.93 2.15
CA THR A 197 4.66 -19.95 2.71
C THR A 197 4.18 -21.36 2.40
N PRO A 198 5.08 -22.34 2.33
CA PRO A 198 4.68 -23.74 2.17
C PRO A 198 3.84 -24.27 3.33
N GLU A 199 4.04 -23.73 4.56
CA GLU A 199 3.32 -24.13 5.77
C GLU A 199 1.90 -23.59 5.80
N ASN A 200 1.68 -22.45 5.14
CA ASN A 200 0.36 -21.81 5.00
C ASN A 200 0.17 -21.36 3.54
N PRO A 201 -0.05 -22.32 2.63
CA PRO A 201 -0.18 -22.02 1.22
C PRO A 201 -1.50 -21.29 0.93
N PRO A 202 -1.51 -20.39 -0.07
CA PRO A 202 -2.76 -19.79 -0.53
C PRO A 202 -3.66 -20.83 -1.21
N PRO A 203 -4.93 -20.52 -1.44
CA PRO A 203 -5.78 -21.29 -2.33
C PRO A 203 -5.07 -21.57 -3.68
N GLY A 204 -5.08 -22.81 -4.14
CA GLY A 204 -4.37 -23.25 -5.33
C GLY A 204 -2.95 -23.75 -5.08
N GLY A 205 -2.35 -23.51 -3.91
CA GLY A 205 -1.04 -24.04 -3.51
C GLY A 205 0.07 -22.99 -3.41
N PHE A 206 1.20 -23.38 -2.86
CA PHE A 206 2.38 -22.54 -2.73
C PHE A 206 3.07 -22.33 -4.08
N LEU A 207 3.48 -21.09 -4.39
CA LEU A 207 4.02 -20.67 -5.69
C LEU A 207 3.14 -21.12 -6.88
N THR A 208 1.83 -21.09 -6.67
CA THR A 208 0.84 -21.41 -7.70
C THR A 208 0.80 -20.33 -8.77
N ASP A 209 0.35 -20.66 -9.98
CA ASP A 209 0.04 -19.68 -10.98
C ASP A 209 -1.22 -18.86 -10.60
N ALA A 210 -1.28 -17.61 -11.07
CA ALA A 210 -2.36 -16.70 -10.69
C ALA A 210 -3.73 -17.18 -11.20
N ALA A 211 -3.82 -17.88 -12.32
CA ALA A 211 -5.08 -18.41 -12.83
C ALA A 211 -5.63 -19.49 -11.90
N SER A 212 -4.78 -20.42 -11.45
CA SER A 212 -5.14 -21.46 -10.48
C SER A 212 -5.59 -20.86 -9.14
N TYR A 213 -4.85 -19.87 -8.63
CA TYR A 213 -5.27 -19.11 -7.45
C TYR A 213 -6.64 -18.47 -7.63
N LEU A 214 -6.84 -17.73 -8.73
CA LEU A 214 -8.10 -17.03 -8.99
C LEU A 214 -9.28 -17.98 -9.11
N ARG A 215 -9.11 -19.14 -9.78
CA ARG A 215 -10.15 -20.19 -9.81
C ARG A 215 -10.47 -20.71 -8.40
N ALA A 216 -9.45 -20.94 -7.58
CA ALA A 216 -9.63 -21.43 -6.22
C ALA A 216 -10.36 -20.44 -5.29
N VAL A 217 -10.24 -19.12 -5.51
CA VAL A 217 -10.99 -18.09 -4.77
C VAL A 217 -12.33 -17.71 -5.42
N GLY A 218 -12.73 -18.39 -6.50
CA GLY A 218 -14.03 -18.19 -7.13
C GLY A 218 -14.14 -16.91 -7.96
N THR A 219 -13.10 -16.59 -8.74
CA THR A 219 -13.12 -15.44 -9.66
C THR A 219 -14.25 -15.50 -10.67
N LYS A 220 -14.67 -14.32 -11.17
CA LYS A 220 -15.58 -14.17 -12.30
C LYS A 220 -14.86 -13.86 -13.62
N ALA A 221 -13.52 -13.95 -13.63
CA ALA A 221 -12.70 -13.70 -14.80
C ALA A 221 -13.02 -14.68 -15.95
N SER A 222 -12.89 -14.22 -17.20
CA SER A 222 -13.04 -15.09 -18.36
C SER A 222 -11.86 -16.06 -18.50
N GLU A 223 -12.09 -17.24 -19.12
CA GLU A 223 -11.02 -18.20 -19.36
C GLU A 223 -9.88 -17.61 -20.24
N GLY A 224 -10.18 -16.71 -21.16
CA GLY A 224 -9.15 -16.00 -21.93
C GLY A 224 -8.24 -15.15 -21.06
N ALA A 225 -8.80 -14.41 -20.10
CA ALA A 225 -8.03 -13.63 -19.13
C ALA A 225 -7.24 -14.53 -18.17
N LEU A 226 -7.84 -15.64 -17.71
CA LEU A 226 -7.13 -16.61 -16.89
C LEU A 226 -5.99 -17.29 -17.65
N GLY A 227 -6.13 -17.50 -18.97
CA GLY A 227 -5.05 -18.00 -19.82
C GLY A 227 -3.80 -17.13 -19.77
N VAL A 228 -3.95 -15.80 -19.80
CA VAL A 228 -2.84 -14.84 -19.64
C VAL A 228 -2.23 -14.94 -18.25
N LEU A 229 -3.06 -15.01 -17.23
CA LEU A 229 -2.63 -15.03 -15.83
C LEU A 229 -2.00 -16.39 -15.41
N GLY A 230 -2.14 -17.43 -16.22
CA GLY A 230 -1.39 -18.68 -16.08
C GLY A 230 0.13 -18.51 -16.18
N GLY A 231 0.59 -17.48 -16.90
CA GLY A 231 2.00 -17.09 -16.97
C GLY A 231 2.51 -16.26 -15.80
N HIS A 232 1.73 -16.09 -14.72
CA HIS A 232 2.12 -15.34 -13.51
C HIS A 232 2.19 -16.26 -12.29
N VAL A 233 3.30 -16.31 -11.59
CA VAL A 233 3.48 -17.07 -10.34
C VAL A 233 3.23 -16.16 -9.14
N ARG A 234 2.34 -16.57 -8.24
CA ARG A 234 2.05 -15.89 -7.00
C ARG A 234 3.18 -16.05 -5.99
N ILE A 235 3.62 -14.95 -5.36
CA ILE A 235 4.67 -14.91 -4.35
C ILE A 235 4.20 -14.34 -3.00
N GLY A 236 2.99 -13.81 -2.93
CA GLY A 236 2.43 -13.21 -1.73
C GLY A 236 1.14 -12.44 -1.99
N THR A 237 0.79 -11.59 -1.05
CA THR A 237 -0.40 -10.73 -1.12
C THR A 237 -0.11 -9.36 -0.52
N ASP A 238 -0.80 -8.33 -0.98
CA ASP A 238 -0.85 -7.02 -0.34
C ASP A 238 -2.02 -6.86 0.64
N GLY A 239 -2.65 -7.98 0.99
CA GLY A 239 -3.81 -8.07 1.86
C GLY A 239 -5.12 -8.33 1.10
N VAL A 240 -5.23 -7.93 -0.16
CA VAL A 240 -6.40 -8.13 -1.03
C VAL A 240 -6.02 -8.78 -2.35
N CYS A 241 -5.02 -8.25 -3.02
CA CYS A 241 -4.56 -8.73 -4.32
C CYS A 241 -3.44 -9.77 -4.19
N ALA A 242 -3.32 -10.64 -5.18
CA ALA A 242 -2.16 -11.52 -5.32
C ALA A 242 -0.98 -10.71 -5.85
N ILE A 243 0.17 -10.76 -5.18
CA ILE A 243 1.44 -10.26 -5.72
C ILE A 243 2.08 -11.40 -6.50
N THR A 244 2.34 -11.15 -7.78
CA THR A 244 2.76 -12.18 -8.74
C THR A 244 3.99 -11.76 -9.51
N VAL A 245 4.72 -12.74 -10.05
CA VAL A 245 5.85 -12.55 -10.97
C VAL A 245 5.44 -13.08 -12.33
N GLN A 246 5.55 -12.25 -13.35
CA GLN A 246 5.34 -12.64 -14.75
C GLN A 246 6.47 -13.55 -15.21
N CYS A 247 6.13 -14.70 -15.79
CA CYS A 247 7.08 -15.74 -16.19
C CYS A 247 7.30 -15.81 -17.69
N ASP A 248 6.31 -15.41 -18.47
CA ASP A 248 6.31 -15.40 -19.94
C ASP A 248 6.02 -14.01 -20.49
N ASP A 249 6.22 -13.84 -21.79
CA ASP A 249 6.01 -12.60 -22.52
C ASP A 249 4.87 -12.83 -23.54
N PRO A 250 3.60 -12.62 -23.13
CA PRO A 250 2.49 -12.76 -24.05
C PRO A 250 2.57 -11.69 -25.14
N GLU A 251 2.29 -12.05 -26.40
CA GLU A 251 2.41 -11.18 -27.59
C GLU A 251 1.73 -9.81 -27.45
N PHE A 252 0.71 -9.69 -26.60
CA PHE A 252 -0.07 -8.46 -26.41
C PHE A 252 0.29 -7.69 -25.11
N MET A 253 1.27 -8.14 -24.32
CA MET A 253 1.80 -7.45 -23.16
C MET A 253 3.34 -7.43 -23.24
N PRO A 254 3.94 -6.54 -24.01
CA PRO A 254 5.39 -6.53 -24.26
C PRO A 254 6.18 -5.96 -23.06
N THR A 255 5.92 -6.49 -21.89
CA THR A 255 6.53 -6.02 -20.63
C THR A 255 7.69 -6.89 -20.16
N GLY A 256 7.87 -8.06 -20.76
CA GLY A 256 8.94 -9.01 -20.48
C GLY A 256 8.82 -9.76 -19.13
N PRO A 257 9.42 -10.96 -19.05
CA PRO A 257 9.38 -11.79 -17.86
C PRO A 257 10.15 -11.17 -16.69
N GLY A 258 9.74 -11.49 -15.47
CA GLY A 258 10.34 -11.03 -14.23
C GLY A 258 9.65 -9.86 -13.56
N GLN A 259 8.70 -9.22 -14.23
CA GLN A 259 7.95 -8.11 -13.65
C GLN A 259 7.03 -8.57 -12.52
N VAL A 260 6.84 -7.67 -11.55
CA VAL A 260 5.95 -7.89 -10.40
C VAL A 260 4.64 -7.15 -10.62
N TRP A 261 3.52 -7.85 -10.38
CA TRP A 261 2.16 -7.35 -10.56
C TRP A 261 1.30 -7.60 -9.33
N SER A 262 0.37 -6.72 -9.04
CA SER A 262 -0.69 -6.88 -8.05
C SER A 262 -1.98 -7.20 -8.79
N ILE A 263 -2.48 -8.45 -8.64
CA ILE A 263 -3.65 -8.99 -9.38
C ILE A 263 -4.83 -9.09 -8.42
N PRO A 264 -5.91 -8.32 -8.63
CA PRO A 264 -7.10 -8.38 -7.79
C PRO A 264 -7.89 -9.69 -8.02
N PRO A 265 -8.57 -10.23 -6.98
CA PRO A 265 -9.25 -11.54 -7.06
C PRO A 265 -10.48 -11.55 -7.99
N HIS A 266 -11.08 -10.40 -8.26
CA HIS A 266 -12.32 -10.29 -9.04
C HIS A 266 -12.20 -9.41 -10.30
N ASP A 267 -11.01 -8.89 -10.55
CA ASP A 267 -10.68 -8.06 -11.71
C ASP A 267 -9.32 -8.50 -12.23
N VAL A 268 -9.23 -8.74 -13.54
CA VAL A 268 -7.99 -9.19 -14.17
C VAL A 268 -7.05 -8.03 -14.55
N MET A 269 -7.49 -6.81 -14.35
CA MET A 269 -6.67 -5.62 -14.57
C MET A 269 -5.72 -5.43 -13.38
N GLY A 270 -4.56 -6.06 -13.47
CA GLY A 270 -3.49 -5.92 -12.48
C GLY A 270 -2.87 -4.53 -12.48
N LEU A 271 -2.35 -4.13 -11.32
CA LEU A 271 -1.48 -2.96 -11.20
C LEU A 271 -0.03 -3.40 -11.32
N ARG A 272 0.75 -2.70 -12.13
CA ARG A 272 2.19 -2.91 -12.17
C ARG A 272 2.81 -2.48 -10.85
N VAL A 273 3.72 -3.31 -10.32
CA VAL A 273 4.43 -3.03 -9.06
C VAL A 273 5.88 -2.66 -9.37
N ASN A 274 6.66 -3.58 -9.92
CA ASN A 274 8.08 -3.34 -10.24
C ASN A 274 8.53 -4.11 -11.50
N ALA A 275 9.62 -3.65 -12.09
CA ALA A 275 10.25 -4.29 -13.24
C ALA A 275 10.96 -5.61 -12.89
N SER A 276 11.23 -5.89 -11.62
CA SER A 276 11.85 -7.14 -11.17
C SER A 276 11.58 -7.42 -9.69
N VAL A 277 11.77 -8.69 -9.27
CA VAL A 277 11.69 -9.08 -7.86
C VAL A 277 12.75 -8.36 -7.01
N SER A 278 13.96 -8.17 -7.54
CA SER A 278 15.02 -7.43 -6.84
C SER A 278 14.61 -5.98 -6.58
N ALA A 279 14.03 -5.29 -7.58
CA ALA A 279 13.51 -3.94 -7.41
C ALA A 279 12.35 -3.90 -6.39
N PHE A 280 11.46 -4.90 -6.45
CA PHE A 280 10.33 -5.01 -5.53
C PHE A 280 10.78 -5.09 -4.07
N VAL A 281 11.69 -5.99 -3.72
CA VAL A 281 12.13 -6.14 -2.33
C VAL A 281 12.93 -4.92 -1.83
N GLN A 282 13.70 -4.26 -2.70
CA GLN A 282 14.37 -3.00 -2.39
C GLN A 282 13.37 -1.88 -2.12
N SER A 283 12.33 -1.78 -2.95
CA SER A 283 11.25 -0.79 -2.78
C SER A 283 10.47 -0.99 -1.49
N LEU A 284 10.19 -2.25 -1.12
CA LEU A 284 9.55 -2.59 0.16
C LEU A 284 10.43 -2.20 1.36
N ALA A 285 11.74 -2.46 1.31
CA ALA A 285 12.66 -2.05 2.35
C ALA A 285 12.73 -0.52 2.48
N ALA A 286 12.78 0.20 1.35
CA ALA A 286 12.76 1.65 1.31
C ALA A 286 11.45 2.22 1.93
N LEU A 287 10.30 1.62 1.64
CA LEU A 287 9.01 1.98 2.23
C LEU A 287 9.03 1.87 3.76
N VAL A 288 9.46 0.72 4.28
CA VAL A 288 9.48 0.47 5.74
C VAL A 288 10.39 1.48 6.45
N MET A 289 11.59 1.69 5.92
CA MET A 289 12.53 2.67 6.50
C MET A 289 12.00 4.10 6.43
N THR A 290 11.32 4.45 5.34
CA THR A 290 10.73 5.80 5.19
C THR A 290 9.60 5.98 6.20
N ARG A 291 8.66 5.03 6.30
CA ARG A 291 7.55 5.12 7.26
C ARG A 291 8.02 5.20 8.71
N GLN A 292 9.04 4.42 9.09
CA GLN A 292 9.63 4.50 10.43
C GLN A 292 10.21 5.90 10.72
N ARG A 293 10.84 6.53 9.73
CA ARG A 293 11.37 7.91 9.87
C ARG A 293 10.28 8.96 9.90
N MET A 294 9.14 8.72 9.23
CA MET A 294 8.04 9.67 9.14
C MET A 294 7.22 9.76 10.43
N ALA A 295 7.24 8.73 11.27
CA ALA A 295 6.44 8.70 12.49
C ALA A 295 6.77 9.89 13.42
N GLY A 296 5.77 10.73 13.67
CA GLY A 296 5.91 11.91 14.52
C GLY A 296 6.50 13.16 13.87
N LEU A 297 6.77 13.13 12.57
CA LEU A 297 7.21 14.32 11.83
C LEU A 297 6.04 15.30 11.60
N ASP A 298 6.37 16.58 11.54
CA ASP A 298 5.46 17.60 11.03
C ASP A 298 5.23 17.44 9.51
N PRO A 299 4.20 18.06 8.93
CA PRO A 299 3.87 17.90 7.52
C PRO A 299 4.98 18.28 6.54
N PHE A 300 5.86 19.22 6.88
CA PHE A 300 6.95 19.65 6.02
C PHE A 300 8.11 18.65 6.05
N ALA A 301 8.50 18.19 7.23
CA ALA A 301 9.50 17.15 7.38
C ALA A 301 9.03 15.82 6.78
N ALA A 302 7.75 15.48 6.94
CA ALA A 302 7.14 14.32 6.29
C ALA A 302 7.13 14.47 4.76
N GLY A 303 6.80 15.67 4.22
CA GLY A 303 6.86 15.95 2.79
C GLY A 303 8.25 15.76 2.21
N ALA A 304 9.30 16.22 2.92
CA ALA A 304 10.69 15.97 2.51
C ALA A 304 11.03 14.46 2.51
N ALA A 305 10.54 13.70 3.49
CA ALA A 305 10.75 12.25 3.54
C ALA A 305 10.05 11.52 2.39
N VAL A 306 8.81 11.90 2.04
CA VAL A 306 8.08 11.34 0.89
C VAL A 306 8.79 11.67 -0.43
N ALA A 307 9.27 12.91 -0.61
CA ALA A 307 10.06 13.30 -1.76
C ALA A 307 11.33 12.45 -1.89
N GLY A 308 12.05 12.23 -0.79
CA GLY A 308 13.23 11.36 -0.75
C GLY A 308 12.89 9.91 -1.11
N PHE A 309 11.78 9.37 -0.61
CA PHE A 309 11.29 8.03 -0.97
C PHE A 309 10.94 7.92 -2.46
N GLN A 310 10.26 8.90 -3.00
CA GLN A 310 9.91 8.98 -4.43
C GLN A 310 11.16 8.96 -5.33
N TRP A 311 12.20 9.70 -4.93
CA TRP A 311 13.50 9.66 -5.59
C TRP A 311 14.17 8.29 -5.50
N GLN A 312 14.13 7.66 -4.34
CA GLN A 312 14.70 6.33 -4.12
C GLN A 312 13.97 5.26 -4.96
N LEU A 313 12.64 5.30 -5.02
CA LEU A 313 11.86 4.42 -5.89
C LEU A 313 12.26 4.58 -7.36
N ALA A 314 12.34 5.82 -7.86
CA ALA A 314 12.74 6.08 -9.24
C ALA A 314 14.17 5.63 -9.56
N ALA A 315 15.10 5.68 -8.59
CA ALA A 315 16.46 5.16 -8.73
C ALA A 315 16.52 3.63 -8.73
N ILE A 316 15.66 2.96 -7.92
CA ILE A 316 15.54 1.50 -7.89
C ILE A 316 14.86 1.00 -9.17
N ASP A 317 13.78 1.64 -9.58
CA ASP A 317 12.94 1.25 -10.70
C ASP A 317 12.20 2.47 -11.26
N ALA A 318 12.72 3.05 -12.33
CA ALA A 318 12.12 4.24 -12.95
C ALA A 318 10.67 4.02 -13.41
N THR A 319 10.30 2.76 -13.67
CA THR A 319 8.95 2.41 -14.16
C THR A 319 7.92 2.25 -13.05
N ALA A 320 8.33 2.23 -11.80
CA ALA A 320 7.41 2.09 -10.66
C ALA A 320 6.46 3.29 -10.51
N LEU A 321 6.88 4.47 -11.02
CA LEU A 321 6.15 5.74 -10.90
C LEU A 321 5.77 6.36 -12.25
N ASP A 322 5.95 5.66 -13.38
CA ASP A 322 5.73 6.20 -14.73
C ASP A 322 4.24 6.34 -15.10
N ASP A 323 3.35 5.63 -14.40
CA ASP A 323 1.91 5.73 -14.57
C ASP A 323 1.23 6.00 -13.21
N PRO A 324 0.28 6.95 -13.13
CA PRO A 324 -0.43 7.27 -11.87
C PRO A 324 -1.31 6.11 -11.34
N GLY A 325 -1.61 5.11 -12.18
CA GLY A 325 -2.31 3.89 -11.81
C GLY A 325 -1.40 2.79 -11.24
N ASN A 326 -0.09 2.91 -11.35
CA ASN A 326 0.83 1.91 -10.79
C ASN A 326 0.71 1.80 -9.27
N TRP A 327 0.96 0.62 -8.75
CA TRP A 327 0.84 0.30 -7.32
C TRP A 327 1.62 1.28 -6.42
N TRP A 328 2.88 1.60 -6.78
CA TRP A 328 3.70 2.56 -6.04
C TRP A 328 3.21 3.99 -6.19
N SER A 329 2.73 4.39 -7.36
CA SER A 329 2.18 5.73 -7.57
C SER A 329 0.98 6.00 -6.67
N VAL A 330 0.10 5.00 -6.52
CA VAL A 330 -1.05 5.08 -5.61
C VAL A 330 -0.62 5.16 -4.15
N ILE A 331 0.38 4.39 -3.72
CA ILE A 331 0.91 4.45 -2.35
C ILE A 331 1.56 5.80 -2.06
N VAL A 332 2.45 6.26 -2.93
CA VAL A 332 3.13 7.56 -2.79
C VAL A 332 2.12 8.70 -2.76
N GLU A 333 1.09 8.64 -3.59
CA GLU A 333 0.01 9.63 -3.57
C GLU A 333 -0.68 9.70 -2.20
N GLN A 334 -1.04 8.55 -1.61
CA GLN A 334 -1.64 8.49 -0.28
C GLN A 334 -0.70 9.00 0.82
N MET A 335 0.60 8.74 0.70
CA MET A 335 1.61 9.32 1.61
C MET A 335 1.63 10.85 1.51
N TRP A 336 1.56 11.42 0.30
CA TRP A 336 1.44 12.86 0.10
C TRP A 336 0.16 13.45 0.71
N HIS A 337 -0.92 12.69 0.73
CA HIS A 337 -2.17 13.10 1.38
C HIS A 337 -2.13 13.00 2.91
N GLY A 338 -1.10 12.36 3.49
CA GLY A 338 -0.96 12.13 4.92
C GLY A 338 -1.88 11.02 5.44
N LEU A 339 -2.27 10.05 4.58
CA LEU A 339 -3.21 8.99 4.97
C LEU A 339 -2.54 7.90 5.81
N PHE A 340 -1.21 7.72 5.70
CA PHE A 340 -0.40 6.79 6.52
C PHE A 340 1.09 7.13 6.52
#